data_bd3701542b5e88fa7fcdb019cd5db5bc
#
_entry.id   bd3701542b5e88fa7fcdb019cd5db5bc
#
_cell.length_a   1.000
_cell.length_b   1.000
_cell.length_c   1.000
_cell.angle_alpha   90.00
_cell.angle_beta   90.00
_cell.angle_gamma   90.00
#
_symmetry.space_group_name_H-M   'P 1'
#
loop_
_entity.id
_entity.type
_entity.pdbx_description
1 polymer ?
#
loop_
_entity_poly.entity_id
_entity_poly.type
_entity_poly.pdbx_seq_one_letter_code
_entity_poly.pdbx_strand_id
1 'polypeptide(L)'
;MATRDRGDVDLVVNCYERTFRAVLSPGYFPKVVAGNGREFACRTALINNVNDRAEAEALARHLVRIGDIDRFVFVEDHVDVALAACGLSYDELQPIPFCTDFAAVLVTLDGPDWFVHWDAECILHEPTDWIGPAMDLMDSDTRLLSANPNWCDDPDSPWFEYHVGDFGIGQGFSDQVFLGRRRDFGAPIYSQWCIARWRYPMCEIGPIFEARVDAHMRHNGLLRATHRTARYEHASEMGVAYPHASVVGRSRRAARHLFIEGLRRLPWRPQHLRQL
;
A
#
# COMPACT_ATOMS: atom_id res chain seq x y z
N MET A 1 -19.06 19.78 11.76
CA MET A 1 -18.59 18.45 11.29
C MET A 1 -18.49 17.56 12.51
N ALA A 2 -19.21 16.45 12.55
CA ALA A 2 -19.05 15.47 13.61
C ALA A 2 -17.65 14.86 13.46
N THR A 3 -16.83 14.93 14.49
CA THR A 3 -15.56 14.20 14.55
C THR A 3 -15.91 12.71 14.47
N ARG A 4 -15.52 12.02 13.37
CA ARG A 4 -15.64 10.57 13.30
C ARG A 4 -14.95 9.94 14.49
N ASP A 5 -15.61 8.94 15.06
CA ASP A 5 -15.10 8.22 16.21
C ASP A 5 -13.73 7.58 15.82
N ARG A 6 -12.76 7.67 16.72
CA ARG A 6 -11.37 7.23 16.48
C ARG A 6 -11.24 5.72 16.20
N GLY A 7 -12.33 4.96 16.41
CA GLY A 7 -12.40 3.51 16.28
C GLY A 7 -12.82 2.95 14.90
N ASP A 8 -12.88 3.79 13.84
CA ASP A 8 -13.45 3.35 12.55
C ASP A 8 -12.41 2.85 11.53
N VAL A 9 -11.14 2.75 11.89
CA VAL A 9 -10.05 2.39 10.98
C VAL A 9 -9.14 1.35 11.60
N ASP A 10 -8.84 0.28 10.87
CA ASP A 10 -7.82 -0.70 11.24
C ASP A 10 -6.42 -0.25 10.79
N LEU A 11 -5.41 -0.50 11.62
CA LEU A 11 -4.01 -0.45 11.23
C LEU A 11 -3.51 -1.87 10.97
N VAL A 12 -3.02 -2.12 9.77
CA VAL A 12 -2.42 -3.42 9.40
C VAL A 12 -0.99 -3.20 8.95
N VAL A 13 -0.05 -3.65 9.76
CA VAL A 13 1.39 -3.58 9.45
C VAL A 13 1.83 -4.90 8.84
N ASN A 14 2.31 -4.87 7.60
CA ASN A 14 2.88 -6.04 6.94
C ASN A 14 4.35 -6.18 7.31
N CYS A 15 4.74 -7.39 7.70
CA CYS A 15 6.14 -7.74 7.96
C CYS A 15 6.48 -9.11 7.35
N TYR A 16 7.76 -9.30 7.04
CA TYR A 16 8.28 -10.51 6.40
C TYR A 16 9.64 -10.89 6.99
N GLU A 17 10.30 -11.93 6.48
CA GLU A 17 11.51 -12.51 7.06
C GLU A 17 12.57 -11.49 7.52
N ARG A 18 12.77 -10.42 6.77
CA ARG A 18 13.79 -9.42 7.11
C ARG A 18 13.33 -8.39 8.14
N THR A 19 12.02 -8.20 8.29
CA THR A 19 11.46 -7.10 9.08
C THR A 19 10.69 -7.56 10.31
N PHE A 20 10.25 -8.83 10.37
CA PHE A 20 9.35 -9.26 11.43
C PHE A 20 9.93 -9.08 12.84
N ARG A 21 11.24 -9.28 13.05
CA ARG A 21 11.85 -9.09 14.39
C ARG A 21 11.82 -7.63 14.83
N ALA A 22 11.95 -6.70 13.89
CA ALA A 22 11.85 -5.27 14.19
C ALA A 22 10.39 -4.87 14.44
N VAL A 23 9.47 -5.29 13.57
CA VAL A 23 8.03 -4.98 13.69
C VAL A 23 7.42 -5.61 14.94
N LEU A 24 7.79 -6.86 15.26
CA LEU A 24 7.30 -7.58 16.43
C LEU A 24 8.14 -7.28 17.70
N SER A 25 8.90 -6.18 17.71
CA SER A 25 9.55 -5.67 18.93
C SER A 25 8.64 -4.71 19.69
N PRO A 26 8.69 -4.69 21.03
CA PRO A 26 7.92 -3.75 21.85
C PRO A 26 8.15 -2.29 21.44
N GLY A 27 7.05 -1.53 21.33
CA GLY A 27 7.09 -0.09 21.00
C GLY A 27 7.08 0.24 19.51
N TYR A 28 7.19 -0.74 18.59
CA TYR A 28 7.08 -0.46 17.16
C TYR A 28 5.68 0.07 16.79
N PHE A 29 4.63 -0.68 17.12
CA PHE A 29 3.25 -0.27 16.85
C PHE A 29 2.86 1.05 17.53
N PRO A 30 3.19 1.27 18.81
CA PRO A 30 3.00 2.58 19.45
C PRO A 30 3.62 3.75 18.69
N LYS A 31 4.80 3.58 18.07
CA LYS A 31 5.42 4.61 17.24
C LYS A 31 4.63 4.89 15.96
N VAL A 32 4.14 3.85 15.29
CA VAL A 32 3.31 3.99 14.09
C VAL A 32 2.00 4.69 14.44
N VAL A 33 1.34 4.29 15.53
CA VAL A 33 0.11 4.93 16.05
C VAL A 33 0.35 6.42 16.34
N ALA A 34 1.39 6.73 17.12
CA ALA A 34 1.74 8.11 17.47
C ALA A 34 2.09 8.94 16.23
N GLY A 35 2.81 8.37 15.25
CA GLY A 35 3.14 9.02 13.99
C GLY A 35 1.91 9.43 13.19
N ASN A 36 0.85 8.62 13.22
CA ASN A 36 -0.41 8.91 12.53
C ASN A 36 -1.35 9.82 13.33
N GLY A 37 -1.00 10.22 14.55
CA GLY A 37 -1.75 11.16 15.36
C GLY A 37 -3.16 10.70 15.76
N ARG A 38 -3.43 9.37 15.71
CA ARG A 38 -4.75 8.82 15.98
C ARG A 38 -4.70 7.41 16.57
N GLU A 39 -5.77 7.03 17.23
CA GLU A 39 -6.03 5.64 17.64
C GLU A 39 -6.68 4.85 16.49
N PHE A 40 -6.51 3.52 16.52
CA PHE A 40 -7.08 2.59 15.54
C PHE A 40 -8.04 1.62 16.22
N ALA A 41 -9.03 1.14 15.47
CA ALA A 41 -10.00 0.15 15.95
C ALA A 41 -9.33 -1.18 16.29
N CYS A 42 -8.39 -1.59 15.44
CA CYS A 42 -7.60 -2.80 15.63
C CYS A 42 -6.21 -2.60 15.04
N ARG A 43 -5.19 -3.05 15.75
CA ARG A 43 -3.79 -3.06 15.32
C ARG A 43 -3.39 -4.50 15.01
N THR A 44 -3.19 -4.78 13.74
CA THR A 44 -2.90 -6.13 13.23
C THR A 44 -1.46 -6.22 12.74
N ALA A 45 -0.69 -7.19 13.23
CA ALA A 45 0.55 -7.61 12.59
C ALA A 45 0.21 -8.66 11.51
N LEU A 46 0.47 -8.34 10.25
CA LEU A 46 0.32 -9.25 9.12
C LEU A 46 1.68 -9.86 8.81
N ILE A 47 1.85 -11.15 9.11
CA ILE A 47 3.13 -11.85 9.04
C ILE A 47 3.18 -12.64 7.73
N ASN A 48 4.12 -12.27 6.87
CA ASN A 48 4.24 -12.82 5.53
C ASN A 48 5.62 -13.46 5.30
N ASN A 49 5.66 -14.68 4.78
CA ASN A 49 6.88 -15.35 4.33
C ASN A 49 8.04 -15.31 5.35
N VAL A 50 7.82 -15.85 6.56
CA VAL A 50 8.84 -15.98 7.61
C VAL A 50 9.35 -17.43 7.68
N ASN A 51 10.67 -17.60 7.83
CA ASN A 51 11.29 -18.90 7.93
C ASN A 51 11.08 -19.56 9.30
N ASP A 52 11.15 -18.75 10.37
CA ASP A 52 10.89 -19.22 11.75
C ASP A 52 9.52 -18.73 12.23
N ARG A 53 8.49 -19.50 11.85
CA ARG A 53 7.11 -19.23 12.26
C ARG A 53 6.95 -19.27 13.79
N ALA A 54 7.65 -20.17 14.48
CA ALA A 54 7.52 -20.31 15.91
C ALA A 54 8.07 -19.08 16.66
N GLU A 55 9.21 -18.55 16.20
CA GLU A 55 9.76 -17.29 16.71
C GLU A 55 8.80 -16.12 16.47
N ALA A 56 8.32 -15.98 15.22
CA ALA A 56 7.39 -14.89 14.86
C ALA A 56 6.10 -14.95 15.69
N GLU A 57 5.53 -16.14 15.89
CA GLU A 57 4.34 -16.33 16.72
C GLU A 57 4.61 -15.99 18.20
N ALA A 58 5.75 -16.39 18.73
CA ALA A 58 6.09 -16.08 20.12
C ALA A 58 6.23 -14.58 20.37
N LEU A 59 6.88 -13.86 19.46
CA LEU A 59 7.01 -12.40 19.48
C LEU A 59 5.64 -11.73 19.36
N ALA A 60 4.82 -12.12 18.37
CA ALA A 60 3.50 -11.55 18.18
C ALA A 60 2.56 -11.78 19.39
N ARG A 61 2.57 -12.98 19.98
CA ARG A 61 1.83 -13.27 21.22
C ARG A 61 2.32 -12.41 22.40
N HIS A 62 3.60 -12.09 22.43
CA HIS A 62 4.12 -11.15 23.44
C HIS A 62 3.53 -9.75 23.26
N LEU A 63 3.50 -9.23 22.03
CA LEU A 63 2.91 -7.91 21.74
C LEU A 63 1.41 -7.85 22.06
N VAL A 64 0.66 -8.92 21.79
CA VAL A 64 -0.76 -9.01 22.19
C VAL A 64 -0.88 -8.90 23.72
N ARG A 65 -0.04 -9.61 24.48
CA ARG A 65 -0.09 -9.59 25.94
C ARG A 65 0.22 -8.22 26.55
N ILE A 66 1.13 -7.45 25.96
CA ILE A 66 1.48 -6.11 26.45
C ILE A 66 0.56 -5.02 25.88
N GLY A 67 -0.33 -5.36 24.94
CA GLY A 67 -1.28 -4.45 24.34
C GLY A 67 -0.72 -3.54 23.22
N ASP A 68 0.44 -3.88 22.66
CA ASP A 68 1.01 -3.14 21.52
C ASP A 68 0.23 -3.44 20.22
N ILE A 69 -0.27 -4.68 20.07
CA ILE A 69 -1.18 -5.09 18.99
C ILE A 69 -2.42 -5.79 19.54
N ASP A 70 -3.49 -5.81 18.79
CA ASP A 70 -4.74 -6.47 19.15
C ASP A 70 -4.78 -7.90 18.59
N ARG A 71 -4.17 -8.14 17.42
CA ARG A 71 -4.07 -9.45 16.79
C ARG A 71 -2.86 -9.57 15.87
N PHE A 72 -2.55 -10.80 15.48
CA PHE A 72 -1.64 -11.11 14.39
C PHE A 72 -2.24 -12.18 13.48
N VAL A 73 -1.82 -12.18 12.21
CA VAL A 73 -2.31 -13.07 11.16
C VAL A 73 -1.13 -13.53 10.32
N PHE A 74 -1.01 -14.83 10.10
CA PHE A 74 -0.07 -15.36 9.11
C PHE A 74 -0.75 -15.41 7.74
N VAL A 75 -0.14 -14.81 6.74
CA VAL A 75 -0.68 -14.75 5.37
C VAL A 75 -0.94 -16.15 4.84
N GLU A 76 -0.01 -17.08 5.04
CA GLU A 76 -0.09 -18.46 4.54
C GLU A 76 -1.32 -19.24 5.03
N ASP A 77 -1.88 -18.90 6.19
CA ASP A 77 -3.06 -19.57 6.75
C ASP A 77 -4.37 -19.13 6.06
N HIS A 78 -4.36 -18.01 5.33
CA HIS A 78 -5.56 -17.37 4.80
C HIS A 78 -5.52 -17.13 3.30
N VAL A 79 -4.36 -17.28 2.66
CA VAL A 79 -4.10 -16.81 1.30
C VAL A 79 -5.04 -17.42 0.26
N ASP A 80 -5.33 -18.72 0.32
CA ASP A 80 -6.16 -19.39 -0.69
C ASP A 80 -7.60 -18.85 -0.68
N VAL A 81 -8.18 -18.69 0.53
CA VAL A 81 -9.53 -18.15 0.70
C VAL A 81 -9.57 -16.67 0.29
N ALA A 82 -8.56 -15.92 0.67
CA ALA A 82 -8.45 -14.49 0.36
C ALA A 82 -8.29 -14.24 -1.15
N LEU A 83 -7.44 -15.01 -1.82
CA LEU A 83 -7.27 -14.92 -3.27
C LEU A 83 -8.58 -15.26 -4.00
N ALA A 84 -9.24 -16.33 -3.60
CA ALA A 84 -10.52 -16.71 -4.20
C ALA A 84 -11.58 -15.60 -4.04
N ALA A 85 -11.66 -14.96 -2.88
CA ALA A 85 -12.54 -13.82 -2.64
C ALA A 85 -12.21 -12.61 -3.55
N CYS A 86 -10.92 -12.38 -3.82
CA CYS A 86 -10.45 -11.33 -4.73
C CYS A 86 -10.52 -11.71 -6.21
N GLY A 87 -11.02 -12.90 -6.55
CA GLY A 87 -11.07 -13.40 -7.92
C GLY A 87 -9.69 -13.73 -8.51
N LEU A 88 -8.75 -14.13 -7.68
CA LEU A 88 -7.38 -14.52 -8.04
C LEU A 88 -7.12 -15.99 -7.69
N SER A 89 -6.14 -16.59 -8.35
CA SER A 89 -5.54 -17.87 -7.99
C SER A 89 -4.06 -17.69 -7.65
N TYR A 90 -3.51 -18.61 -6.86
CA TYR A 90 -2.09 -18.57 -6.52
C TYR A 90 -1.18 -18.71 -7.76
N ASP A 91 -1.62 -19.45 -8.77
CA ASP A 91 -0.89 -19.61 -10.03
C ASP A 91 -0.74 -18.29 -10.80
N GLU A 92 -1.75 -17.40 -10.72
CA GLU A 92 -1.71 -16.08 -11.36
C GLU A 92 -0.72 -15.10 -10.69
N LEU A 93 -0.24 -15.42 -9.49
CA LEU A 93 0.75 -14.63 -8.76
C LEU A 93 2.18 -15.06 -9.07
N GLN A 94 2.38 -16.21 -9.72
CA GLN A 94 3.71 -16.73 -10.02
C GLN A 94 4.46 -15.80 -11.00
N PRO A 95 5.80 -15.68 -10.86
CA PRO A 95 6.66 -16.32 -9.86
C PRO A 95 6.91 -15.50 -8.59
N ILE A 96 6.12 -14.46 -8.31
CA ILE A 96 6.32 -13.52 -7.21
C ILE A 96 5.06 -13.35 -6.34
N PRO A 97 4.50 -14.43 -5.77
CA PRO A 97 3.25 -14.36 -5.02
C PRO A 97 3.31 -13.40 -3.83
N PHE A 98 4.46 -13.32 -3.15
CA PHE A 98 4.69 -12.45 -2.00
C PHE A 98 4.51 -10.94 -2.27
N CYS A 99 4.39 -10.54 -3.54
CA CYS A 99 4.09 -9.16 -3.92
C CYS A 99 2.58 -8.87 -4.00
N THR A 100 1.71 -9.85 -3.74
CA THR A 100 0.25 -9.67 -3.86
C THR A 100 -0.54 -10.44 -2.79
N ASP A 101 -0.05 -11.57 -2.33
CA ASP A 101 -0.74 -12.48 -1.40
C ASP A 101 -1.13 -11.80 -0.09
N PHE A 102 -0.21 -11.04 0.52
CA PHE A 102 -0.45 -10.28 1.74
C PHE A 102 -1.62 -9.29 1.58
N ALA A 103 -1.73 -8.67 0.40
CA ALA A 103 -2.76 -7.68 0.15
C ALA A 103 -4.14 -8.32 0.02
N ALA A 104 -4.25 -9.51 -0.61
CA ALA A 104 -5.49 -10.27 -0.65
C ALA A 104 -5.96 -10.63 0.77
N VAL A 105 -5.05 -11.09 1.63
CA VAL A 105 -5.38 -11.38 3.04
C VAL A 105 -5.77 -10.11 3.78
N LEU A 106 -4.99 -9.04 3.66
CA LEU A 106 -5.26 -7.72 4.26
C LEU A 106 -6.71 -7.26 4.04
N VAL A 107 -7.16 -7.28 2.78
CA VAL A 107 -8.46 -6.72 2.41
C VAL A 107 -9.64 -7.63 2.78
N THR A 108 -9.39 -8.90 3.05
CA THR A 108 -10.40 -9.88 3.47
C THR A 108 -10.46 -10.08 4.98
N LEU A 109 -9.59 -9.42 5.77
CA LEU A 109 -9.65 -9.48 7.23
C LEU A 109 -10.97 -8.90 7.76
N ASP A 110 -11.50 -9.53 8.79
CA ASP A 110 -12.64 -8.98 9.54
C ASP A 110 -12.26 -7.67 10.22
N GLY A 111 -13.20 -6.72 10.21
CA GLY A 111 -13.03 -5.41 10.85
C GLY A 111 -13.84 -4.30 10.19
N PRO A 112 -13.59 -3.05 10.55
CA PRO A 112 -14.21 -1.90 9.89
C PRO A 112 -13.88 -1.86 8.39
N ASP A 113 -14.73 -1.17 7.62
CA ASP A 113 -14.52 -1.02 6.17
C ASP A 113 -13.21 -0.25 5.86
N TRP A 114 -12.84 0.73 6.69
CA TRP A 114 -11.62 1.48 6.54
C TRP A 114 -10.41 0.77 7.13
N PHE A 115 -9.31 0.74 6.39
CA PHE A 115 -8.03 0.25 6.86
C PHE A 115 -6.87 1.11 6.36
N VAL A 116 -5.81 1.16 7.15
CA VAL A 116 -4.50 1.65 6.75
C VAL A 116 -3.57 0.45 6.64
N HIS A 117 -3.02 0.24 5.45
CA HIS A 117 -1.86 -0.62 5.25
C HIS A 117 -0.59 0.16 5.54
N TRP A 118 0.34 -0.48 6.23
CA TRP A 118 1.63 0.07 6.60
C TRP A 118 2.74 -0.93 6.31
N ASP A 119 3.65 -0.61 5.39
CA ASP A 119 4.86 -1.41 5.20
C ASP A 119 5.82 -1.19 6.38
N ALA A 120 6.40 -2.27 6.85
CA ALA A 120 7.33 -2.32 7.98
C ALA A 120 8.47 -1.30 7.93
N GLU A 121 8.92 -0.94 6.74
CA GLU A 121 10.07 -0.08 6.52
C GLU A 121 9.70 1.41 6.38
N CYS A 122 8.41 1.75 6.52
CA CYS A 122 7.94 3.14 6.39
C CYS A 122 7.90 3.86 7.75
N ILE A 123 8.41 5.08 7.76
CA ILE A 123 8.40 5.94 8.94
C ILE A 123 7.95 7.34 8.53
N LEU A 124 6.94 7.90 9.22
CA LEU A 124 6.58 9.32 9.05
C LEU A 124 7.67 10.20 9.66
N HIS A 125 8.05 11.25 8.95
CA HIS A 125 9.04 12.22 9.40
C HIS A 125 8.55 12.98 10.64
N GLU A 126 7.27 13.36 10.64
CA GLU A 126 6.63 14.09 11.73
C GLU A 126 5.22 13.50 11.98
N PRO A 127 4.77 13.46 13.22
CA PRO A 127 3.41 13.05 13.54
C PRO A 127 2.38 13.91 12.80
N THR A 128 1.52 13.30 12.01
CA THR A 128 0.52 13.98 11.19
C THR A 128 -0.76 13.16 11.09
N ASP A 129 -1.90 13.71 11.51
CA ASP A 129 -3.21 13.10 11.21
C ASP A 129 -3.61 13.40 9.77
N TRP A 130 -3.19 12.55 8.85
CA TRP A 130 -3.56 12.61 7.43
C TRP A 130 -4.78 11.73 7.12
N ILE A 131 -5.09 10.77 7.98
CA ILE A 131 -6.10 9.74 7.75
C ILE A 131 -7.52 10.32 7.85
N GLY A 132 -7.81 11.07 8.91
CA GLY A 132 -9.14 11.68 9.09
C GLY A 132 -9.54 12.56 7.91
N PRO A 133 -8.74 13.56 7.53
CA PRO A 133 -8.98 14.37 6.33
C PRO A 133 -9.07 13.56 5.03
N ALA A 134 -8.27 12.49 4.89
CA ALA A 134 -8.33 11.60 3.73
C ALA A 134 -9.67 10.85 3.64
N MET A 135 -10.18 10.34 4.76
CA MET A 135 -11.50 9.67 4.80
C MET A 135 -12.62 10.62 4.40
N ASP A 136 -12.61 11.84 4.91
CA ASP A 136 -13.62 12.87 4.57
C ASP A 136 -13.56 13.20 3.06
N LEU A 137 -12.36 13.33 2.51
CA LEU A 137 -12.15 13.58 1.10
C LEU A 137 -12.64 12.41 0.23
N MET A 138 -12.27 11.17 0.58
CA MET A 138 -12.67 9.96 -0.14
C MET A 138 -14.18 9.68 -0.04
N ASP A 139 -14.85 10.12 1.01
CA ASP A 139 -16.31 10.05 1.10
C ASP A 139 -17.01 11.11 0.26
N SER A 140 -16.36 12.24 0.05
CA SER A 140 -16.91 13.34 -0.77
C SER A 140 -16.69 13.13 -2.28
N ASP A 141 -15.66 12.36 -2.67
CA ASP A 141 -15.35 12.05 -4.07
C ASP A 141 -15.18 10.54 -4.29
N THR A 142 -16.19 9.91 -4.83
CA THR A 142 -16.24 8.45 -5.08
C THR A 142 -15.22 7.98 -6.14
N ARG A 143 -14.54 8.88 -6.84
CA ARG A 143 -13.44 8.53 -7.73
C ARG A 143 -12.16 8.22 -6.97
N LEU A 144 -12.06 8.59 -5.70
CA LEU A 144 -10.87 8.33 -4.88
C LEU A 144 -10.94 6.92 -4.31
N LEU A 145 -10.09 6.03 -4.85
CA LEU A 145 -9.97 4.64 -4.40
C LEU A 145 -9.11 4.54 -3.14
N SER A 146 -8.05 5.35 -3.05
CA SER A 146 -7.09 5.31 -1.96
C SER A 146 -6.55 6.68 -1.60
N ALA A 147 -5.99 6.79 -0.41
CA ALA A 147 -5.17 7.93 0.00
C ALA A 147 -3.87 7.45 0.64
N ASN A 148 -2.83 8.27 0.60
CA ASN A 148 -1.53 7.96 1.19
C ASN A 148 -0.78 9.22 1.62
N PRO A 149 0.18 9.13 2.55
CA PRO A 149 1.14 10.20 2.79
C PRO A 149 2.13 10.30 1.62
N ASN A 150 2.84 11.39 1.52
CA ASN A 150 3.80 11.65 0.44
C ASN A 150 5.14 10.95 0.71
N TRP A 151 5.67 10.24 -0.28
CA TRP A 151 7.01 9.64 -0.24
C TRP A 151 8.08 10.51 -0.90
N CYS A 152 7.66 11.63 -1.56
CA CYS A 152 8.53 12.56 -2.25
C CYS A 152 8.80 13.80 -1.40
N ASP A 153 9.97 14.41 -1.60
CA ASP A 153 10.27 15.71 -1.00
C ASP A 153 9.52 16.87 -1.64
N ASP A 154 8.97 16.66 -2.83
CA ASP A 154 8.22 17.68 -3.56
C ASP A 154 6.72 17.62 -3.23
N PRO A 155 6.18 18.62 -2.51
CA PRO A 155 4.75 18.67 -2.20
C PRO A 155 3.89 18.95 -3.44
N ASP A 156 4.48 19.42 -4.52
CA ASP A 156 3.81 19.74 -5.79
C ASP A 156 4.26 18.79 -6.92
N SER A 157 4.37 17.52 -6.57
CA SER A 157 4.80 16.47 -7.49
C SER A 157 4.11 16.57 -8.85
N PRO A 158 4.83 16.43 -9.97
CA PRO A 158 4.27 16.49 -11.32
C PRO A 158 3.26 15.36 -11.63
N TRP A 159 3.07 14.43 -10.72
CA TRP A 159 2.08 13.35 -10.80
C TRP A 159 0.67 13.79 -10.39
N PHE A 160 0.54 14.95 -9.73
CA PHE A 160 -0.77 15.48 -9.36
C PHE A 160 -1.42 16.16 -10.56
N GLU A 161 -2.69 15.80 -10.81
CA GLU A 161 -3.51 16.43 -11.85
C GLU A 161 -4.13 17.73 -11.32
N TYR A 162 -4.50 17.75 -10.04
CA TYR A 162 -5.03 18.92 -9.33
C TYR A 162 -4.87 18.77 -7.81
N HIS A 163 -5.25 19.80 -7.07
CA HIS A 163 -5.19 19.82 -5.61
C HIS A 163 -6.56 20.03 -4.99
N VAL A 164 -6.79 19.38 -3.83
CA VAL A 164 -7.97 19.60 -2.96
C VAL A 164 -7.48 19.72 -1.53
N GLY A 165 -7.52 20.93 -0.94
CA GLY A 165 -6.96 21.17 0.38
C GLY A 165 -5.48 20.75 0.45
N ASP A 166 -5.17 19.93 1.43
CA ASP A 166 -3.79 19.43 1.65
C ASP A 166 -3.44 18.22 0.79
N PHE A 167 -4.29 17.85 -0.19
CA PHE A 167 -4.08 16.68 -1.03
C PHE A 167 -3.79 17.04 -2.48
N GLY A 168 -2.77 16.38 -3.04
CA GLY A 168 -2.56 16.26 -4.47
C GLY A 168 -3.33 15.05 -5.00
N ILE A 169 -4.12 15.24 -6.04
CA ILE A 169 -4.95 14.21 -6.65
C ILE A 169 -4.34 13.78 -7.98
N GLY A 170 -4.21 12.49 -8.19
CA GLY A 170 -3.62 11.98 -9.43
C GLY A 170 -3.76 10.47 -9.58
N GLN A 171 -3.21 9.97 -10.68
CA GLN A 171 -3.21 8.54 -10.99
C GLN A 171 -2.02 7.82 -10.37
N GLY A 172 -2.13 6.51 -10.27
CA GLY A 172 -1.10 5.63 -9.72
C GLY A 172 -1.49 5.13 -8.34
N PHE A 173 -0.82 4.07 -7.92
CA PHE A 173 -1.02 3.46 -6.62
C PHE A 173 0.32 3.20 -5.94
N SER A 174 0.36 3.14 -4.63
CA SER A 174 1.51 2.69 -3.84
C SER A 174 1.02 1.78 -2.73
N ASP A 175 1.65 0.64 -2.60
CA ASP A 175 1.33 -0.37 -1.58
C ASP A 175 2.15 -0.19 -0.29
N GLN A 176 3.06 0.77 -0.23
CA GLN A 176 3.89 1.00 0.95
C GLN A 176 3.08 1.49 2.16
N VAL A 177 2.35 2.59 1.97
CA VAL A 177 1.41 3.13 2.97
C VAL A 177 0.18 3.62 2.25
N PHE A 178 -0.98 3.08 2.56
CA PHE A 178 -2.24 3.56 1.99
C PHE A 178 -3.44 3.32 2.90
N LEU A 179 -4.39 4.24 2.79
CA LEU A 179 -5.74 4.14 3.32
C LEU A 179 -6.66 3.62 2.22
N GLY A 180 -7.49 2.65 2.52
CA GLY A 180 -8.49 2.09 1.60
C GLY A 180 -9.75 1.61 2.32
N ARG A 181 -10.74 1.19 1.52
CA ARG A 181 -11.95 0.52 2.02
C ARG A 181 -11.93 -0.95 1.63
N ARG A 182 -12.21 -1.85 2.57
CA ARG A 182 -12.22 -3.30 2.33
C ARG A 182 -13.18 -3.69 1.21
N ARG A 183 -14.37 -3.06 1.17
CA ARG A 183 -15.36 -3.31 0.11
C ARG A 183 -14.84 -3.00 -1.30
N ASP A 184 -13.98 -1.99 -1.44
CA ASP A 184 -13.44 -1.57 -2.74
C ASP A 184 -12.29 -2.50 -3.17
N PHE A 185 -11.40 -2.85 -2.24
CA PHE A 185 -10.24 -3.69 -2.50
C PHE A 185 -10.54 -5.20 -2.42
N GLY A 186 -11.57 -5.63 -1.69
CA GLY A 186 -12.00 -7.02 -1.62
C GLY A 186 -12.80 -7.48 -2.85
N ALA A 187 -13.13 -6.58 -3.77
CA ALA A 187 -13.76 -6.91 -5.03
C ALA A 187 -12.74 -7.49 -6.04
N PRO A 188 -13.20 -8.21 -7.11
CA PRO A 188 -12.29 -8.80 -8.10
C PRO A 188 -11.74 -7.75 -9.08
N ILE A 189 -10.92 -6.83 -8.56
CA ILE A 189 -10.35 -5.69 -9.30
C ILE A 189 -8.98 -5.97 -9.95
N TYR A 190 -8.40 -7.15 -9.72
CA TYR A 190 -6.97 -7.42 -9.92
C TYR A 190 -6.60 -8.05 -11.26
N SER A 191 -7.57 -8.38 -12.13
CA SER A 191 -7.34 -9.06 -13.41
C SER A 191 -7.01 -8.13 -14.57
N GLN A 192 -7.18 -6.82 -14.39
CA GLN A 192 -7.00 -5.84 -15.46
C GLN A 192 -5.51 -5.60 -15.76
N TRP A 193 -5.21 -5.36 -17.04
CA TRP A 193 -3.87 -5.03 -17.49
C TRP A 193 -3.80 -3.60 -18.03
N CYS A 194 -2.74 -2.88 -17.67
CA CYS A 194 -2.43 -1.57 -18.21
C CYS A 194 -0.93 -1.44 -18.51
N ILE A 195 -0.58 -0.75 -19.60
CA ILE A 195 0.83 -0.52 -19.95
C ILE A 195 1.57 0.30 -18.87
N ALA A 196 0.87 1.08 -18.07
CA ALA A 196 1.43 1.82 -16.94
C ALA A 196 2.13 0.92 -15.89
N ARG A 197 1.85 -0.40 -15.88
CA ARG A 197 2.57 -1.38 -15.03
C ARG A 197 4.09 -1.28 -15.15
N TRP A 198 4.60 -0.87 -16.31
CA TRP A 198 6.04 -0.71 -16.53
C TRP A 198 6.71 0.35 -15.66
N ARG A 199 5.93 1.14 -14.95
CA ARG A 199 6.41 2.14 -13.96
C ARG A 199 6.81 1.48 -12.64
N TYR A 200 6.24 0.34 -12.32
CA TYR A 200 6.43 -0.35 -11.05
C TYR A 200 7.68 -1.23 -11.03
N PRO A 201 8.30 -1.43 -9.87
CA PRO A 201 9.40 -2.36 -9.72
C PRO A 201 8.94 -3.79 -10.09
N MET A 202 9.88 -4.61 -10.52
CA MET A 202 9.65 -6.03 -10.88
C MET A 202 8.59 -6.30 -11.96
N CYS A 203 8.10 -5.26 -12.64
CA CYS A 203 7.08 -5.39 -13.69
C CYS A 203 7.47 -6.36 -14.81
N GLU A 204 8.76 -6.60 -15.02
CA GLU A 204 9.32 -7.57 -15.95
C GLU A 204 9.18 -9.03 -15.50
N ILE A 205 9.00 -9.27 -14.20
CA ILE A 205 8.85 -10.61 -13.62
C ILE A 205 7.38 -11.00 -13.63
N GLY A 206 6.51 -10.10 -13.16
CA GLY A 206 5.07 -10.34 -13.08
C GLY A 206 4.29 -9.11 -12.62
N PRO A 207 2.96 -9.15 -12.65
CA PRO A 207 2.12 -8.09 -12.14
C PRO A 207 2.08 -8.17 -10.61
N ILE A 208 2.67 -7.19 -9.95
CA ILE A 208 2.59 -6.98 -8.50
C ILE A 208 1.28 -6.28 -8.11
N PHE A 209 0.98 -6.27 -6.82
CA PHE A 209 -0.25 -5.66 -6.29
C PHE A 209 -0.45 -4.23 -6.76
N GLU A 210 0.57 -3.36 -6.63
CA GLU A 210 0.50 -1.97 -7.10
C GLU A 210 0.08 -1.85 -8.57
N ALA A 211 0.68 -2.67 -9.44
CA ALA A 211 0.39 -2.64 -10.87
C ALA A 211 -1.02 -3.14 -11.21
N ARG A 212 -1.56 -4.08 -10.43
CA ARG A 212 -2.93 -4.59 -10.59
C ARG A 212 -3.96 -3.52 -10.18
N VAL A 213 -3.75 -2.89 -9.02
CA VAL A 213 -4.62 -1.81 -8.54
C VAL A 213 -4.56 -0.59 -9.46
N ASP A 214 -3.37 -0.15 -9.88
CA ASP A 214 -3.24 0.97 -10.82
C ASP A 214 -3.93 0.69 -12.16
N ALA A 215 -3.85 -0.55 -12.66
CA ALA A 215 -4.58 -0.93 -13.88
C ALA A 215 -6.10 -0.77 -13.69
N HIS A 216 -6.65 -1.25 -12.57
CA HIS A 216 -8.07 -1.07 -12.24
C HIS A 216 -8.45 0.42 -12.15
N MET A 217 -7.64 1.21 -11.44
CA MET A 217 -7.89 2.64 -11.30
C MET A 217 -7.96 3.34 -12.66
N ARG A 218 -7.02 3.07 -13.54
CA ARG A 218 -6.97 3.68 -14.88
C ARG A 218 -8.12 3.26 -15.78
N HIS A 219 -8.53 2.00 -15.71
CA HIS A 219 -9.68 1.50 -16.49
C HIS A 219 -11.01 2.13 -16.07
N ASN A 220 -11.12 2.50 -14.79
CA ASN A 220 -12.35 3.02 -14.21
C ASN A 220 -12.32 4.52 -13.91
N GLY A 221 -11.25 5.23 -14.30
CA GLY A 221 -11.10 6.67 -14.03
C GLY A 221 -10.96 7.00 -12.55
N LEU A 222 -10.46 6.04 -11.75
CA LEU A 222 -10.25 6.22 -10.32
C LEU A 222 -8.90 6.89 -10.05
N LEU A 223 -8.82 7.61 -8.94
CA LEU A 223 -7.71 8.45 -8.56
C LEU A 223 -7.22 8.11 -7.13
N ARG A 224 -6.07 8.63 -6.80
CA ARG A 224 -5.46 8.59 -5.48
C ARG A 224 -5.34 9.99 -4.91
N ALA A 225 -5.57 10.14 -3.60
CA ALA A 225 -5.27 11.35 -2.86
C ALA A 225 -3.93 11.18 -2.11
N THR A 226 -2.96 12.04 -2.34
CA THR A 226 -1.67 12.05 -1.63
C THR A 226 -1.59 13.28 -0.74
N HIS A 227 -1.42 13.09 0.57
CA HIS A 227 -1.29 14.20 1.50
C HIS A 227 0.07 14.88 1.31
N ARG A 228 0.08 16.16 0.95
CA ARG A 228 1.27 16.87 0.46
C ARG A 228 2.36 17.05 1.51
N THR A 229 1.99 17.22 2.77
CA THR A 229 2.90 17.53 3.87
C THR A 229 3.14 16.36 4.84
N ALA A 230 2.22 15.38 4.95
CA ALA A 230 2.52 14.16 5.67
C ALA A 230 3.52 13.35 4.86
N ARG A 231 4.77 13.31 5.31
CA ARG A 231 5.86 12.67 4.58
C ARG A 231 6.31 11.41 5.28
N TYR A 232 6.62 10.39 4.50
CA TYR A 232 7.30 9.21 5.01
C TYR A 232 8.55 8.91 4.20
N GLU A 233 9.50 8.29 4.86
CA GLU A 233 10.66 7.68 4.22
C GLU A 233 10.58 6.16 4.34
N HIS A 234 11.19 5.49 3.39
CA HIS A 234 11.44 4.07 3.45
C HIS A 234 12.80 3.90 4.14
N ALA A 235 12.77 3.45 5.40
CA ALA A 235 13.97 3.32 6.21
C ALA A 235 14.86 2.20 5.66
N SER A 236 15.81 2.56 4.80
CA SER A 236 16.82 1.64 4.25
C SER A 236 17.75 1.01 5.31
N GLU A 237 17.64 1.43 6.56
CA GLU A 237 18.41 0.92 7.69
C GLU A 237 18.12 -0.54 8.06
N MET A 238 16.96 -1.10 7.61
CA MET A 238 16.70 -2.53 7.77
C MET A 238 17.44 -3.41 6.74
N GLY A 239 18.36 -2.84 5.97
CA GLY A 239 19.33 -3.59 5.15
C GLY A 239 18.76 -4.17 3.85
N VAL A 240 17.58 -3.76 3.43
CA VAL A 240 17.02 -4.14 2.13
C VAL A 240 17.56 -3.20 1.07
N ALA A 241 18.75 -3.52 0.54
CA ALA A 241 19.14 -2.93 -0.73
C ALA A 241 18.13 -3.38 -1.79
N TYR A 242 17.31 -2.46 -2.29
CA TYR A 242 16.49 -2.73 -3.46
C TYR A 242 17.38 -3.32 -4.57
N PRO A 243 16.94 -4.40 -5.23
CA PRO A 243 17.71 -5.01 -6.34
C PRO A 243 18.08 -4.01 -7.45
N HIS A 244 17.47 -2.83 -7.44
CA HIS A 244 17.64 -1.74 -8.41
C HIS A 244 18.70 -0.71 -8.05
N ALA A 245 19.43 -0.85 -6.94
CA ALA A 245 20.56 0.03 -6.60
C ALA A 245 21.73 -0.05 -7.61
N SER A 246 21.75 -1.09 -8.47
CA SER A 246 22.75 -1.20 -9.53
C SER A 246 22.57 -0.08 -10.58
N VAL A 247 23.68 0.39 -11.18
CA VAL A 247 23.67 1.39 -12.26
C VAL A 247 22.77 0.94 -13.42
N VAL A 248 22.80 -0.35 -13.77
CA VAL A 248 21.98 -0.96 -14.82
C VAL A 248 20.51 -0.92 -14.45
N GLY A 249 20.15 -1.19 -13.20
CA GLY A 249 18.75 -1.11 -12.73
C GLY A 249 18.21 0.31 -12.80
N ARG A 250 19.00 1.31 -12.37
CA ARG A 250 18.62 2.73 -12.47
C ARG A 250 18.45 3.19 -13.92
N SER A 251 19.35 2.79 -14.81
CA SER A 251 19.26 3.15 -16.23
C SER A 251 18.03 2.52 -16.90
N ARG A 252 17.72 1.25 -16.61
CA ARG A 252 16.51 0.58 -17.09
C ARG A 252 15.23 1.28 -16.59
N ARG A 253 15.18 1.65 -15.31
CA ARG A 253 14.05 2.39 -14.74
C ARG A 253 13.87 3.74 -15.41
N ALA A 254 14.96 4.50 -15.60
CA ALA A 254 14.93 5.78 -16.30
C ALA A 254 14.43 5.64 -17.76
N ALA A 255 14.94 4.63 -18.49
CA ALA A 255 14.51 4.37 -19.85
C ALA A 255 13.02 4.02 -19.96
N ARG A 256 12.49 3.19 -19.04
CA ARG A 256 11.06 2.87 -18.97
C ARG A 256 10.24 4.11 -18.66
N HIS A 257 10.68 4.91 -17.73
CA HIS A 257 10.01 6.16 -17.37
C HIS A 257 9.91 7.09 -18.57
N LEU A 258 11.02 7.32 -19.28
CA LEU A 258 11.05 8.13 -20.51
C LEU A 258 10.14 7.54 -21.60
N PHE A 259 10.09 6.21 -21.73
CA PHE A 259 9.19 5.56 -22.69
C PHE A 259 7.72 5.83 -22.37
N ILE A 260 7.30 5.65 -21.13
CA ILE A 260 5.93 5.93 -20.69
C ILE A 260 5.57 7.40 -20.86
N GLU A 261 6.47 8.32 -20.47
CA GLU A 261 6.27 9.75 -20.67
C GLU A 261 6.20 10.14 -22.16
N GLY A 262 7.02 9.49 -22.99
CA GLY A 262 6.92 9.63 -24.45
C GLY A 262 5.55 9.21 -24.98
N LEU A 263 5.02 8.07 -24.53
CA LEU A 263 3.69 7.60 -24.91
C LEU A 263 2.58 8.56 -24.46
N ARG A 264 2.70 9.14 -23.26
CA ARG A 264 1.74 10.14 -22.74
C ARG A 264 1.66 11.40 -23.60
N ARG A 265 2.75 11.80 -24.27
CA ARG A 265 2.85 13.02 -25.08
C ARG A 265 2.41 12.83 -26.52
N LEU A 266 2.10 11.61 -26.96
CA LEU A 266 1.65 11.38 -28.33
C LEU A 266 0.30 12.07 -28.57
N PRO A 267 0.18 12.88 -29.64
CA PRO A 267 -1.06 13.61 -29.95
C PRO A 267 -2.21 12.67 -30.34
N TRP A 268 -1.87 11.50 -30.84
CA TRP A 268 -2.82 10.43 -31.15
C TRP A 268 -2.54 9.23 -30.28
N ARG A 269 -3.51 8.87 -29.43
CA ARG A 269 -3.41 7.70 -28.55
C ARG A 269 -4.52 6.73 -28.89
N PRO A 270 -4.21 5.46 -29.17
CA PRO A 270 -5.21 4.40 -29.10
C PRO A 270 -5.94 4.43 -27.76
N GLN A 271 -7.19 3.98 -27.75
CA GLN A 271 -8.04 4.07 -26.55
C GLN A 271 -7.39 3.45 -25.29
N HIS A 272 -6.67 2.33 -25.46
CA HIS A 272 -5.91 1.66 -24.41
C HIS A 272 -4.65 2.43 -23.93
N LEU A 273 -4.14 3.39 -24.72
CA LEU A 273 -3.04 4.27 -24.31
C LEU A 273 -3.51 5.61 -23.74
N ARG A 274 -4.81 5.93 -23.83
CA ARG A 274 -5.37 7.15 -23.21
C ARG A 274 -5.43 7.06 -21.69
N GLN A 275 -5.23 5.86 -21.16
CA GLN A 275 -5.19 5.55 -19.73
C GLN A 275 -3.77 5.66 -19.11
N LEU A 276 -2.80 6.18 -19.85
CA LEU A 276 -1.45 6.43 -19.36
C LEU A 276 -1.45 7.75 -18.53
#